data_64bda0d3ec0b9c9a1bb51bab6e5cbce7
#
_entry.id   64bda0d3ec0b9c9a1bb51bab6e5cbce7
#
_cell.length_a   1.000
_cell.length_b   1.000
_cell.length_c   1.000
_cell.angle_alpha   90.00
_cell.angle_beta   90.00
_cell.angle_gamma   90.00
#
_symmetry.space_group_name_H-M   'P 1'
#
loop_
_entity.id
_entity.type
_entity.pdbx_description
1 polymer ?
#
loop_
_entity_poly.entity_id
_entity_poly.type
_entity_poly.pdbx_seq_one_letter_code
_entity_poly.pdbx_strand_id
1 'polypeptide(L)'
;DQSLFTGLVIGDDTRQSKSMIDAFRNSGLAHLVAVSGQNVSFVLAALSPLLSRLKNRLRIFATLGVLVWFVLITRVEPSVVRAATMAGLAFLSVAFGRPTRTMRLIALTVLLAVVVDPLLAWSVGFFMSVGATCGLCIGAAPLAKIVRRPQWLAQLIGATVAAQLGVMPVVIFIFGVPSATGIVANVLAVPIAGLVMLVGLPMSLLSALFSNFGLSEIGEQMMLPIRVGVRWVWWVAEIFARLRFEGMVNLALWLGVFVGIIALRHRSSSV
;
A
#
# COMPACT_ATOMS: atom_id res chain seq x y z
N ASP A 1 0.99 -11.04 -17.73
CA ASP A 1 0.05 -11.03 -16.60
C ASP A 1 0.61 -11.77 -15.37
N GLN A 2 1.31 -12.89 -15.55
CA GLN A 2 1.82 -13.71 -14.43
C GLN A 2 2.94 -13.00 -13.65
N SER A 3 3.88 -12.34 -14.33
CA SER A 3 4.96 -11.58 -13.69
C SER A 3 4.44 -10.37 -12.88
N LEU A 4 3.39 -9.72 -13.37
CA LEU A 4 2.76 -8.62 -12.65
C LEU A 4 1.96 -9.13 -11.45
N PHE A 5 1.28 -10.28 -11.57
CA PHE A 5 0.59 -10.90 -10.45
C PHE A 5 1.56 -11.27 -9.31
N THR A 6 2.70 -11.90 -9.63
CA THR A 6 3.74 -12.21 -8.62
C THR A 6 4.34 -10.96 -8.01
N GLY A 7 4.54 -9.90 -8.80
CA GLY A 7 4.97 -8.60 -8.31
C GLY A 7 3.97 -7.98 -7.32
N LEU A 8 2.69 -7.97 -7.66
CA LEU A 8 1.63 -7.42 -6.79
C LEU A 8 1.44 -8.23 -5.51
N VAL A 9 1.43 -9.56 -5.58
CA VAL A 9 1.07 -10.43 -4.44
C VAL A 9 2.27 -10.73 -3.53
N ILE A 10 3.42 -11.07 -4.13
CA ILE A 10 4.62 -11.51 -3.40
C ILE A 10 5.71 -10.41 -3.41
N GLY A 11 5.60 -9.45 -4.34
CA GLY A 11 6.58 -8.38 -4.53
C GLY A 11 7.84 -8.82 -5.28
N ASP A 12 7.76 -9.92 -6.05
CA ASP A 12 8.86 -10.37 -6.89
C ASP A 12 8.84 -9.62 -8.23
N ASP A 13 9.72 -8.64 -8.36
CA ASP A 13 9.90 -7.81 -9.55
C ASP A 13 10.96 -8.37 -10.53
N THR A 14 11.65 -9.47 -10.17
CA THR A 14 12.77 -10.02 -10.95
C THR A 14 12.37 -10.46 -12.36
N ARG A 15 11.11 -10.79 -12.58
CA ARG A 15 10.56 -11.21 -13.88
C ARG A 15 9.85 -10.10 -14.64
N GLN A 16 9.88 -8.87 -14.12
CA GLN A 16 9.21 -7.75 -14.78
C GLN A 16 10.11 -7.13 -15.85
N SER A 17 9.50 -6.72 -16.97
CA SER A 17 10.23 -5.99 -18.01
C SER A 17 10.59 -4.58 -17.54
N LYS A 18 11.70 -4.04 -18.02
CA LYS A 18 12.09 -2.65 -17.73
C LYS A 18 10.99 -1.67 -18.10
N SER A 19 10.30 -1.88 -19.24
CA SER A 19 9.19 -1.05 -19.67
C SER A 19 8.02 -1.07 -18.68
N MET A 20 7.75 -2.20 -18.04
CA MET A 20 6.72 -2.32 -17.02
C MET A 20 7.10 -1.53 -15.76
N ILE A 21 8.32 -1.71 -15.26
CA ILE A 21 8.84 -0.98 -14.10
C ILE A 21 8.79 0.53 -14.33
N ASP A 22 9.20 0.98 -15.53
CA ASP A 22 9.18 2.40 -15.92
C ASP A 22 7.74 2.93 -16.01
N ALA A 23 6.78 2.16 -16.53
CA ALA A 23 5.38 2.55 -16.57
C ALA A 23 4.80 2.76 -15.15
N PHE A 24 5.06 1.83 -14.23
CA PHE A 24 4.64 1.96 -12.84
C PHE A 24 5.31 3.14 -12.13
N ARG A 25 6.60 3.39 -12.41
CA ARG A 25 7.33 4.54 -11.85
C ARG A 25 6.77 5.86 -12.38
N ASN A 26 6.57 5.97 -13.68
CA ASN A 26 6.11 7.20 -14.33
C ASN A 26 4.65 7.54 -14.00
N SER A 27 3.80 6.53 -13.78
CA SER A 27 2.41 6.71 -13.34
C SER A 27 2.26 7.03 -11.83
N GLY A 28 3.35 6.95 -11.03
CA GLY A 28 3.29 7.12 -9.57
C GLY A 28 2.77 5.88 -8.82
N LEU A 29 2.71 4.73 -9.48
CA LEU A 29 2.23 3.45 -8.94
C LEU A 29 3.36 2.49 -8.54
N ALA A 30 4.62 2.94 -8.55
CA ALA A 30 5.79 2.10 -8.26
C ALA A 30 5.67 1.33 -6.93
N HIS A 31 5.00 1.90 -5.93
CA HIS A 31 4.78 1.27 -4.63
C HIS A 31 3.85 0.04 -4.67
N LEU A 32 3.06 -0.15 -5.74
CA LEU A 32 2.21 -1.34 -5.91
C LEU A 32 3.00 -2.57 -6.34
N VAL A 33 4.09 -2.37 -7.06
CA VAL A 33 4.93 -3.45 -7.60
C VAL A 33 6.06 -3.83 -6.64
N ALA A 34 6.55 -2.87 -5.87
CA ALA A 34 7.48 -3.14 -4.78
C ALA A 34 6.76 -3.80 -3.60
N VAL A 35 7.44 -4.71 -2.90
CA VAL A 35 6.88 -5.25 -1.65
C VAL A 35 6.63 -4.09 -0.70
N SER A 36 5.37 -3.88 -0.36
CA SER A 36 4.97 -2.74 0.45
C SER A 36 4.44 -3.18 1.82
N GLY A 37 4.49 -2.25 2.78
CA GLY A 37 3.86 -2.47 4.07
C GLY A 37 2.35 -2.73 4.00
N GLN A 38 1.70 -2.36 2.90
CA GLN A 38 0.29 -2.63 2.65
C GLN A 38 0.02 -4.15 2.53
N ASN A 39 0.96 -4.92 1.98
CA ASN A 39 0.84 -6.37 1.85
C ASN A 39 0.74 -7.04 3.23
N VAL A 40 1.45 -6.53 4.25
CA VAL A 40 1.33 -7.01 5.64
C VAL A 40 -0.11 -6.87 6.14
N SER A 41 -0.74 -5.72 5.86
CA SER A 41 -2.13 -5.46 6.27
C SER A 41 -3.12 -6.39 5.56
N PHE A 42 -2.91 -6.69 4.27
CA PHE A 42 -3.74 -7.62 3.52
C PHE A 42 -3.60 -9.06 4.01
N VAL A 43 -2.38 -9.52 4.31
CA VAL A 43 -2.15 -10.87 4.87
C VAL A 43 -2.85 -11.00 6.22
N LEU A 44 -2.71 -10.00 7.12
CA LEU A 44 -3.39 -10.02 8.40
C LEU A 44 -4.91 -9.96 8.24
N ALA A 45 -5.44 -9.16 7.31
CA ALA A 45 -6.87 -9.07 7.03
C ALA A 45 -7.42 -10.41 6.49
N ALA A 46 -6.71 -11.05 5.56
CA ALA A 46 -7.09 -12.35 5.01
C ALA A 46 -7.12 -13.45 6.07
N LEU A 47 -6.17 -13.45 6.99
CA LEU A 47 -6.07 -14.44 8.07
C LEU A 47 -6.90 -14.08 9.32
N SER A 48 -7.41 -12.86 9.41
CA SER A 48 -8.16 -12.37 10.57
C SER A 48 -9.34 -13.27 10.98
N PRO A 49 -10.18 -13.81 10.06
CA PRO A 49 -11.29 -14.71 10.43
C PRO A 49 -10.81 -16.00 11.13
N LEU A 50 -9.64 -16.51 10.73
CA LEU A 50 -9.03 -17.69 11.33
C LEU A 50 -8.40 -17.34 12.69
N LEU A 51 -7.61 -16.28 12.73
CA LEU A 51 -6.92 -15.82 13.94
C LEU A 51 -7.90 -15.42 15.05
N SER A 52 -9.04 -14.85 14.70
CA SER A 52 -10.09 -14.45 15.67
C SER A 52 -10.73 -15.63 16.41
N ARG A 53 -10.68 -16.84 15.83
CA ARG A 53 -11.21 -18.07 16.45
C ARG A 53 -10.27 -18.66 17.52
N LEU A 54 -9.03 -18.21 17.56
CA LEU A 54 -8.03 -18.70 18.51
C LEU A 54 -8.18 -18.06 19.89
N LYS A 55 -7.86 -18.83 20.95
CA LYS A 55 -7.73 -18.29 22.32
C LYS A 55 -6.68 -17.19 22.36
N ASN A 56 -6.85 -16.21 23.23
CA ASN A 56 -6.06 -14.97 23.24
C ASN A 56 -4.53 -15.20 23.18
N ARG A 57 -3.99 -16.12 24.00
CA ARG A 57 -2.54 -16.43 23.96
C ARG A 57 -2.10 -17.01 22.62
N LEU A 58 -2.85 -18.01 22.10
CA LEU A 58 -2.54 -18.65 20.82
C LEU A 58 -2.67 -17.66 19.66
N ARG A 59 -3.67 -16.77 19.72
CA ARG A 59 -3.85 -15.70 18.75
C ARG A 59 -2.64 -14.77 18.71
N ILE A 60 -2.05 -14.41 19.87
CA ILE A 60 -0.85 -13.57 19.92
C ILE A 60 0.31 -14.26 19.21
N PHE A 61 0.62 -15.51 19.57
CA PHE A 61 1.72 -16.25 18.95
C PHE A 61 1.48 -16.49 17.47
N ALA A 62 0.26 -16.84 17.05
CA ALA A 62 -0.08 -17.06 15.64
C ALA A 62 0.04 -15.77 14.83
N THR A 63 -0.44 -14.63 15.34
CA THR A 63 -0.32 -13.34 14.66
C THR A 63 1.13 -12.91 14.49
N LEU A 64 1.94 -13.01 15.55
CA LEU A 64 3.37 -12.70 15.47
C LEU A 64 4.10 -13.68 14.55
N GLY A 65 3.75 -14.97 14.60
CA GLY A 65 4.30 -16.00 13.71
C GLY A 65 4.01 -15.70 12.23
N VAL A 66 2.79 -15.27 11.90
CA VAL A 66 2.41 -14.85 10.54
C VAL A 66 3.24 -13.64 10.10
N LEU A 67 3.44 -12.64 10.97
CA LEU A 67 4.24 -11.47 10.65
C LEU A 67 5.70 -11.84 10.38
N VAL A 68 6.31 -12.66 11.24
CA VAL A 68 7.68 -13.14 11.06
C VAL A 68 7.80 -13.97 9.79
N TRP A 69 6.88 -14.91 9.57
CA TRP A 69 6.85 -15.74 8.36
C TRP A 69 6.76 -14.88 7.10
N PHE A 70 5.91 -13.85 7.09
CA PHE A 70 5.77 -12.97 5.93
C PHE A 70 7.04 -12.14 5.69
N VAL A 71 7.69 -11.64 6.75
CA VAL A 71 8.99 -10.95 6.65
C VAL A 71 10.06 -11.86 6.03
N LEU A 72 10.11 -13.14 6.42
CA LEU A 72 11.09 -14.09 5.89
C LEU A 72 10.84 -14.41 4.40
N ILE A 73 9.58 -14.63 4.00
CA ILE A 73 9.21 -14.88 2.59
C ILE A 73 9.57 -13.68 1.71
N THR A 74 9.39 -12.46 2.21
CA THR A 74 9.72 -11.23 1.48
C THR A 74 11.21 -10.86 1.57
N ARG A 75 12.07 -11.80 1.94
CA ARG A 75 13.53 -11.63 2.04
C ARG A 75 13.96 -10.46 2.94
N VAL A 76 13.22 -10.26 4.02
CA VAL A 76 13.51 -9.20 5.02
C VAL A 76 13.51 -7.80 4.40
N GLU A 77 12.62 -7.56 3.42
CA GLU A 77 12.49 -6.26 2.77
C GLU A 77 12.24 -5.16 3.82
N PRO A 78 13.03 -4.06 3.85
CA PRO A 78 12.93 -3.04 4.90
C PRO A 78 11.54 -2.42 5.05
N SER A 79 10.79 -2.28 3.97
CA SER A 79 9.41 -1.77 3.99
C SER A 79 8.44 -2.71 4.73
N VAL A 80 8.62 -4.02 4.55
CA VAL A 80 7.81 -5.07 5.18
C VAL A 80 8.18 -5.21 6.66
N VAL A 81 9.48 -5.19 6.97
CA VAL A 81 9.96 -5.24 8.37
C VAL A 81 9.34 -4.13 9.19
N ARG A 82 9.35 -2.88 8.69
CA ARG A 82 8.73 -1.74 9.39
C ARG A 82 7.22 -1.95 9.59
N ALA A 83 6.52 -2.35 8.54
CA ALA A 83 5.08 -2.57 8.62
C ALA A 83 4.72 -3.72 9.56
N ALA A 84 5.46 -4.82 9.52
CA ALA A 84 5.29 -5.96 10.42
C ALA A 84 5.57 -5.57 11.88
N THR A 85 6.66 -4.81 12.14
CA THR A 85 6.97 -4.29 13.48
C THR A 85 5.86 -3.38 13.99
N MET A 86 5.39 -2.45 13.17
CA MET A 86 4.32 -1.54 13.54
C MET A 86 3.00 -2.28 13.79
N ALA A 87 2.64 -3.23 12.93
CA ALA A 87 1.45 -4.07 13.09
C ALA A 87 1.55 -4.95 14.35
N GLY A 88 2.72 -5.54 14.61
CA GLY A 88 2.98 -6.33 15.82
C GLY A 88 2.86 -5.50 17.09
N LEU A 89 3.47 -4.33 17.14
CA LEU A 89 3.36 -3.40 18.27
C LEU A 89 1.91 -2.92 18.48
N ALA A 90 1.19 -2.59 17.40
CA ALA A 90 -0.22 -2.20 17.47
C ALA A 90 -1.07 -3.34 18.02
N PHE A 91 -0.89 -4.55 17.51
CA PHE A 91 -1.61 -5.73 17.96
C PHE A 91 -1.31 -6.05 19.45
N LEU A 92 -0.04 -6.04 19.85
CA LEU A 92 0.36 -6.26 21.23
C LEU A 92 -0.22 -5.19 22.18
N SER A 93 -0.22 -3.92 21.77
CA SER A 93 -0.78 -2.84 22.58
C SER A 93 -2.26 -3.05 22.90
N VAL A 94 -3.03 -3.54 21.92
CA VAL A 94 -4.44 -3.89 22.09
C VAL A 94 -4.59 -5.18 22.91
N ALA A 95 -3.79 -6.20 22.63
CA ALA A 95 -3.85 -7.50 23.32
C ALA A 95 -3.55 -7.38 24.83
N PHE A 96 -2.70 -6.43 25.22
CA PHE A 96 -2.38 -6.12 26.62
C PHE A 96 -3.26 -5.01 27.23
N GLY A 97 -4.35 -4.61 26.55
CA GLY A 97 -5.28 -3.60 27.04
C GLY A 97 -4.71 -2.18 27.13
N ARG A 98 -3.62 -1.89 26.42
CA ARG A 98 -2.96 -0.57 26.40
C ARG A 98 -2.92 0.02 24.99
N PRO A 99 -4.08 0.39 24.40
CA PRO A 99 -4.10 0.92 23.05
C PRO A 99 -3.23 2.17 22.94
N THR A 100 -2.33 2.16 21.98
CA THR A 100 -1.31 3.21 21.81
C THR A 100 -1.64 4.05 20.59
N ARG A 101 -1.40 5.36 20.68
CA ARG A 101 -1.59 6.28 19.54
C ARG A 101 -0.66 5.91 18.38
N THR A 102 -1.17 5.97 17.17
CA THR A 102 -0.43 5.58 15.94
C THR A 102 0.91 6.30 15.81
N MET A 103 0.98 7.59 16.14
CA MET A 103 2.25 8.35 16.11
C MET A 103 3.31 7.79 17.06
N ARG A 104 2.91 7.29 18.24
CA ARG A 104 3.84 6.62 19.17
C ARG A 104 4.32 5.29 18.60
N LEU A 105 3.44 4.55 17.92
CA LEU A 105 3.83 3.29 17.24
C LEU A 105 4.84 3.57 16.13
N ILE A 106 4.63 4.62 15.33
CA ILE A 106 5.59 5.05 14.30
C ILE A 106 6.94 5.37 14.93
N ALA A 107 6.95 6.21 15.97
CA ALA A 107 8.19 6.60 16.67
C ALA A 107 8.95 5.39 17.24
N LEU A 108 8.24 4.46 17.89
CA LEU A 108 8.84 3.22 18.41
C LEU A 108 9.39 2.33 17.29
N THR A 109 8.65 2.20 16.18
CA THR A 109 9.08 1.41 15.02
C THR A 109 10.33 2.01 14.38
N VAL A 110 10.37 3.34 14.21
CA VAL A 110 11.55 4.07 13.69
C VAL A 110 12.75 3.87 14.62
N LEU A 111 12.55 4.06 15.93
CA LEU A 111 13.62 3.87 16.91
C LEU A 111 14.18 2.46 16.87
N LEU A 112 13.31 1.44 16.89
CA LEU A 112 13.73 0.04 16.83
C LEU A 112 14.46 -0.27 15.52
N ALA A 113 13.95 0.22 14.39
CA ALA A 113 14.56 -0.02 13.09
C ALA A 113 15.98 0.57 13.02
N VAL A 114 16.17 1.81 13.47
CA VAL A 114 17.49 2.47 13.46
C VAL A 114 18.46 1.87 14.47
N VAL A 115 17.95 1.39 15.61
CA VAL A 115 18.81 0.68 16.61
C VAL A 115 19.31 -0.67 16.06
N VAL A 116 18.45 -1.39 15.33
CA VAL A 116 18.80 -2.70 14.75
C VAL A 116 19.71 -2.52 13.53
N ASP A 117 19.40 -1.56 12.67
CA ASP A 117 20.20 -1.25 11.48
C ASP A 117 20.31 0.27 11.28
N PRO A 118 21.40 0.90 11.76
CA PRO A 118 21.62 2.34 11.60
C PRO A 118 21.69 2.80 10.13
N LEU A 119 22.02 1.91 9.18
CA LEU A 119 22.10 2.25 7.77
C LEU A 119 20.73 2.57 7.17
N LEU A 120 19.66 2.11 7.80
CA LEU A 120 18.30 2.47 7.41
C LEU A 120 18.04 4.00 7.46
N ALA A 121 18.76 4.72 8.32
CA ALA A 121 18.70 6.19 8.38
C ALA A 121 19.22 6.89 7.11
N TRP A 122 19.86 6.16 6.20
CA TRP A 122 20.28 6.65 4.88
C TRP A 122 19.45 6.08 3.73
N SER A 123 18.49 5.23 4.03
CA SER A 123 17.63 4.59 3.01
C SER A 123 16.49 5.50 2.59
N VAL A 124 16.44 5.83 1.30
CA VAL A 124 15.35 6.60 0.68
C VAL A 124 14.00 5.92 0.91
N GLY A 125 13.95 4.60 0.72
CA GLY A 125 12.74 3.81 0.95
C GLY A 125 12.24 3.86 2.40
N PHE A 126 13.17 3.99 3.37
CA PHE A 126 12.84 4.19 4.77
C PHE A 126 12.13 5.53 4.98
N PHE A 127 12.69 6.63 4.49
CA PHE A 127 12.07 7.95 4.62
C PHE A 127 10.73 8.04 3.88
N MET A 128 10.61 7.46 2.69
CA MET A 128 9.34 7.42 1.96
C MET A 128 8.26 6.67 2.74
N SER A 129 8.58 5.52 3.32
CA SER A 129 7.62 4.73 4.10
C SER A 129 7.20 5.44 5.39
N VAL A 130 8.15 6.02 6.13
CA VAL A 130 7.86 6.80 7.35
C VAL A 130 7.04 8.03 6.98
N GLY A 131 7.43 8.76 5.93
CA GLY A 131 6.72 9.93 5.43
C GLY A 131 5.28 9.60 5.02
N ALA A 132 5.07 8.53 4.24
CA ALA A 132 3.73 8.06 3.87
C ALA A 132 2.87 7.76 5.10
N THR A 133 3.42 7.02 6.07
CA THR A 133 2.68 6.62 7.27
C THR A 133 2.34 7.82 8.16
N CYS A 134 3.27 8.76 8.32
CA CYS A 134 3.01 10.02 9.02
C CYS A 134 1.94 10.84 8.28
N GLY A 135 2.06 10.98 6.96
CA GLY A 135 1.08 11.65 6.13
C GLY A 135 -0.32 11.07 6.30
N LEU A 136 -0.45 9.76 6.20
CA LEU A 136 -1.72 9.04 6.44
C LEU A 136 -2.28 9.30 7.83
N CYS A 137 -1.44 9.22 8.85
CA CYS A 137 -1.86 9.39 10.25
C CYS A 137 -2.39 10.80 10.54
N ILE A 138 -1.76 11.82 9.97
CA ILE A 138 -2.11 13.23 10.20
C ILE A 138 -3.20 13.72 9.24
N GLY A 139 -3.10 13.33 7.95
CA GLY A 139 -3.83 13.95 6.85
C GLY A 139 -5.03 13.16 6.34
N ALA A 140 -5.06 11.83 6.45
CA ALA A 140 -6.09 11.04 5.78
C ALA A 140 -7.52 11.38 6.25
N ALA A 141 -7.75 11.42 7.56
CA ALA A 141 -9.08 11.70 8.12
C ALA A 141 -9.55 13.15 7.84
N PRO A 142 -8.74 14.22 8.06
CA PRO A 142 -9.16 15.56 7.72
C PRO A 142 -9.38 15.77 6.22
N LEU A 143 -8.56 15.17 5.35
CA LEU A 143 -8.74 15.26 3.89
C LEU A 143 -9.99 14.49 3.42
N ALA A 144 -10.28 13.33 4.01
CA ALA A 144 -11.50 12.58 3.70
C ALA A 144 -12.79 13.36 4.05
N LYS A 145 -12.77 14.20 5.10
CA LYS A 145 -13.92 15.05 5.46
C LYS A 145 -14.24 16.13 4.43
N ILE A 146 -13.25 16.52 3.61
CA ILE A 146 -13.40 17.54 2.58
C ILE A 146 -14.21 17.03 1.39
N VAL A 147 -14.09 15.72 1.09
CA VAL A 147 -14.77 15.08 -0.03
C VAL A 147 -16.18 14.69 0.40
N ARG A 148 -17.19 15.24 -0.26
CA ARG A 148 -18.57 14.83 -0.04
C ARG A 148 -18.81 13.43 -0.63
N ARG A 149 -19.71 12.65 0.02
CA ARG A 149 -20.10 11.26 -0.32
C ARG A 149 -19.79 10.80 -1.77
N PRO A 150 -19.49 9.50 -1.99
CA PRO A 150 -19.56 8.39 -1.02
C PRO A 150 -18.33 8.28 -0.10
N GLN A 151 -18.53 7.82 1.14
CA GLN A 151 -17.50 7.79 2.18
C GLN A 151 -16.27 6.97 1.79
N TRP A 152 -16.44 5.85 1.08
CA TRP A 152 -15.33 5.02 0.63
C TRP A 152 -14.39 5.78 -0.32
N LEU A 153 -14.96 6.58 -1.24
CA LEU A 153 -14.18 7.40 -2.17
C LEU A 153 -13.48 8.55 -1.44
N ALA A 154 -14.15 9.17 -0.48
CA ALA A 154 -13.57 10.21 0.37
C ALA A 154 -12.35 9.70 1.15
N GLN A 155 -12.47 8.51 1.75
CA GLN A 155 -11.38 7.85 2.46
C GLN A 155 -10.21 7.50 1.53
N LEU A 156 -10.52 6.97 0.34
CA LEU A 156 -9.52 6.62 -0.67
C LEU A 156 -8.74 7.86 -1.15
N ILE A 157 -9.45 8.93 -1.53
CA ILE A 157 -8.81 10.19 -1.97
C ILE A 157 -8.02 10.80 -0.81
N GLY A 158 -8.61 10.88 0.38
CA GLY A 158 -7.96 11.42 1.56
C GLY A 158 -6.67 10.67 1.92
N ALA A 159 -6.70 9.34 1.90
CA ALA A 159 -5.54 8.52 2.14
C ALA A 159 -4.46 8.70 1.05
N THR A 160 -4.86 8.69 -0.23
CA THR A 160 -3.95 8.86 -1.36
C THR A 160 -3.22 10.21 -1.29
N VAL A 161 -3.96 11.30 -1.13
CA VAL A 161 -3.38 12.64 -1.04
C VAL A 161 -2.51 12.79 0.20
N ALA A 162 -2.96 12.29 1.35
CA ALA A 162 -2.20 12.34 2.60
C ALA A 162 -0.86 11.59 2.50
N ALA A 163 -0.87 10.39 1.92
CA ALA A 163 0.35 9.61 1.70
C ALA A 163 1.31 10.34 0.75
N GLN A 164 0.81 10.85 -0.38
CA GLN A 164 1.63 11.59 -1.34
C GLN A 164 2.24 12.86 -0.73
N LEU A 165 1.47 13.64 0.02
CA LEU A 165 1.99 14.81 0.73
C LEU A 165 3.05 14.43 1.76
N GLY A 166 2.88 13.28 2.44
CA GLY A 166 3.84 12.78 3.40
C GLY A 166 5.18 12.35 2.78
N VAL A 167 5.17 11.79 1.57
CA VAL A 167 6.41 11.42 0.86
C VAL A 167 7.00 12.55 0.03
N MET A 168 6.22 13.59 -0.25
CA MET A 168 6.59 14.67 -1.15
C MET A 168 7.95 15.33 -0.84
N PRO A 169 8.31 15.64 0.43
CA PRO A 169 9.61 16.22 0.73
C PRO A 169 10.76 15.33 0.23
N VAL A 170 10.69 14.03 0.49
CA VAL A 170 11.73 13.06 0.07
C VAL A 170 11.78 12.92 -1.44
N VAL A 171 10.60 12.82 -2.08
CA VAL A 171 10.50 12.65 -3.54
C VAL A 171 11.04 13.88 -4.27
N ILE A 172 10.71 15.11 -3.83
CA ILE A 172 11.19 16.34 -4.46
C ILE A 172 12.72 16.43 -4.38
N PHE A 173 13.29 16.10 -3.22
CA PHE A 173 14.74 16.18 -3.02
C PHE A 173 15.53 15.18 -3.88
N ILE A 174 14.97 13.99 -4.13
CA ILE A 174 15.70 12.88 -4.76
C ILE A 174 15.32 12.68 -6.23
N PHE A 175 14.02 12.80 -6.55
CA PHE A 175 13.47 12.46 -7.86
C PHE A 175 12.87 13.66 -8.61
N GLY A 176 12.78 14.82 -7.96
CA GLY A 176 12.09 15.99 -8.49
C GLY A 176 10.57 15.96 -8.21
N VAL A 177 9.85 16.92 -8.77
CA VAL A 177 8.40 17.09 -8.51
C VAL A 177 7.62 15.90 -9.08
N PRO A 178 6.89 15.13 -8.24
CA PRO A 178 6.12 13.99 -8.73
C PRO A 178 4.96 14.45 -9.62
N SER A 179 4.52 13.59 -10.54
CA SER A 179 3.37 13.91 -11.39
C SER A 179 2.07 13.95 -10.57
N ALA A 180 1.32 15.04 -10.70
CA ALA A 180 0.02 15.20 -10.04
C ALA A 180 -1.02 14.19 -10.55
N THR A 181 -0.87 13.67 -11.78
CA THR A 181 -1.74 12.62 -12.35
C THR A 181 -1.66 11.32 -11.57
N GLY A 182 -0.57 11.08 -10.83
CA GLY A 182 -0.42 9.96 -9.93
C GLY A 182 -1.52 9.86 -8.85
N ILE A 183 -2.15 10.99 -8.46
CA ILE A 183 -3.30 10.96 -7.54
C ILE A 183 -4.45 10.17 -8.17
N VAL A 184 -4.79 10.48 -9.42
CA VAL A 184 -5.89 9.82 -10.14
C VAL A 184 -5.54 8.36 -10.42
N ALA A 185 -4.30 8.10 -10.86
CA ALA A 185 -3.81 6.75 -11.08
C ALA A 185 -3.96 5.88 -9.81
N ASN A 186 -3.61 6.42 -8.64
CA ASN A 186 -3.76 5.73 -7.35
C ASN A 186 -5.22 5.45 -7.00
N VAL A 187 -6.11 6.42 -7.19
CA VAL A 187 -7.55 6.25 -6.91
C VAL A 187 -8.15 5.13 -7.76
N LEU A 188 -7.69 4.96 -9.01
CA LEU A 188 -8.18 3.93 -9.93
C LEU A 188 -7.50 2.56 -9.74
N ALA A 189 -6.22 2.53 -9.43
CA ALA A 189 -5.44 1.29 -9.33
C ALA A 189 -5.46 0.65 -7.95
N VAL A 190 -5.33 1.45 -6.87
CA VAL A 190 -5.15 0.93 -5.50
C VAL A 190 -6.30 0.04 -5.01
N PRO A 191 -7.59 0.37 -5.24
CA PRO A 191 -8.68 -0.51 -4.80
C PRO A 191 -8.64 -1.88 -5.47
N ILE A 192 -8.38 -1.91 -6.77
CA ILE A 192 -8.33 -3.16 -7.54
C ILE A 192 -7.06 -3.94 -7.19
N ALA A 193 -5.91 -3.27 -7.09
CA ALA A 193 -4.68 -3.91 -6.63
C ALA A 193 -4.85 -4.52 -5.22
N GLY A 194 -5.52 -3.80 -4.32
CA GLY A 194 -5.85 -4.29 -2.98
C GLY A 194 -6.71 -5.56 -3.00
N LEU A 195 -7.73 -5.61 -3.85
CA LEU A 195 -8.55 -6.82 -4.03
C LEU A 195 -7.73 -7.98 -4.60
N VAL A 196 -6.89 -7.71 -5.62
CA VAL A 196 -5.98 -8.72 -6.20
C VAL A 196 -5.01 -9.25 -5.15
N MET A 197 -4.43 -8.40 -4.30
CA MET A 197 -3.53 -8.81 -3.23
C MET A 197 -4.24 -9.61 -2.14
N LEU A 198 -5.45 -9.19 -1.73
CA LEU A 198 -6.22 -9.82 -0.67
C LEU A 198 -6.73 -11.22 -1.06
N VAL A 199 -7.25 -11.34 -2.28
CA VAL A 199 -7.96 -12.54 -2.75
C VAL A 199 -7.06 -13.41 -3.63
N GLY A 200 -6.06 -12.81 -4.30
CA GLY A 200 -5.22 -13.50 -5.28
C GLY A 200 -4.43 -14.67 -4.70
N LEU A 201 -3.82 -14.51 -3.54
CA LEU A 201 -3.05 -15.57 -2.90
C LEU A 201 -3.93 -16.76 -2.45
N PRO A 202 -5.05 -16.56 -1.72
CA PRO A 202 -5.97 -17.67 -1.42
C PRO A 202 -6.52 -18.35 -2.67
N MET A 203 -6.91 -17.59 -3.69
CA MET A 203 -7.44 -18.17 -4.94
C MET A 203 -6.38 -18.93 -5.73
N SER A 204 -5.12 -18.49 -5.74
CA SER A 204 -4.04 -19.22 -6.41
C SER A 204 -3.77 -20.56 -5.73
N LEU A 205 -3.82 -20.62 -4.38
CA LEU A 205 -3.68 -21.86 -3.64
C LEU A 205 -4.85 -22.82 -3.91
N LEU A 206 -6.08 -22.32 -3.93
CA LEU A 206 -7.25 -23.11 -4.28
C LEU A 206 -7.17 -23.62 -5.73
N SER A 207 -6.79 -22.77 -6.67
CA SER A 207 -6.59 -23.17 -8.07
C SER A 207 -5.55 -24.27 -8.21
N ALA A 208 -4.44 -24.19 -7.46
CA ALA A 208 -3.41 -25.23 -7.44
C ALA A 208 -3.94 -26.55 -6.85
N LEU A 209 -4.76 -26.49 -5.79
CA LEU A 209 -5.41 -27.67 -5.24
C LEU A 209 -6.34 -28.33 -6.26
N PHE A 210 -7.21 -27.58 -6.94
CA PHE A 210 -8.09 -28.11 -7.98
C PHE A 210 -7.30 -28.75 -9.13
N SER A 211 -6.18 -28.16 -9.53
CA SER A 211 -5.31 -28.72 -10.56
C SER A 211 -4.73 -30.07 -10.15
N ASN A 212 -4.38 -30.26 -8.87
CA ASN A 212 -3.88 -31.54 -8.37
C ASN A 212 -4.96 -32.66 -8.35
N PHE A 213 -6.25 -32.27 -8.30
CA PHE A 213 -7.38 -33.20 -8.40
C PHE A 213 -7.89 -33.39 -9.84
N GLY A 214 -7.16 -32.93 -10.85
CA GLY A 214 -7.55 -33.06 -12.26
C GLY A 214 -8.62 -32.06 -12.72
N LEU A 215 -8.95 -31.04 -11.89
CA LEU A 215 -9.97 -30.03 -12.15
C LEU A 215 -9.32 -28.68 -12.53
N SER A 216 -8.32 -28.73 -13.41
CA SER A 216 -7.55 -27.56 -13.85
C SER A 216 -8.40 -26.45 -14.48
N GLU A 217 -9.44 -26.81 -15.24
CA GLU A 217 -10.34 -25.84 -15.88
C GLU A 217 -11.10 -24.99 -14.85
N ILE A 218 -11.55 -25.59 -13.74
CA ILE A 218 -12.22 -24.87 -12.65
C ILE A 218 -11.22 -23.92 -11.99
N GLY A 219 -9.98 -24.39 -11.72
CA GLY A 219 -8.92 -23.56 -11.16
C GLY A 219 -8.60 -22.35 -12.04
N GLU A 220 -8.55 -22.52 -13.36
CA GLU A 220 -8.30 -21.43 -14.30
C GLU A 220 -9.46 -20.42 -14.37
N GLN A 221 -10.70 -20.88 -14.36
CA GLN A 221 -11.88 -20.01 -14.34
C GLN A 221 -11.95 -19.18 -13.05
N MET A 222 -11.59 -19.76 -11.91
CA MET A 222 -11.52 -19.04 -10.63
C MET A 222 -10.49 -17.90 -10.66
N MET A 223 -9.41 -18.03 -11.43
CA MET A 223 -8.39 -16.99 -11.55
C MET A 223 -8.77 -15.86 -12.53
N LEU A 224 -9.86 -15.99 -13.26
CA LEU A 224 -10.26 -14.99 -14.27
C LEU A 224 -10.51 -13.60 -13.69
N PRO A 225 -11.21 -13.40 -12.55
CA PRO A 225 -11.37 -12.08 -11.95
C PRO A 225 -10.03 -11.45 -11.54
N ILE A 226 -9.11 -12.27 -11.05
CA ILE A 226 -7.77 -11.82 -10.67
C ILE A 226 -6.99 -11.35 -11.89
N ARG A 227 -7.03 -12.11 -13.00
CA ARG A 227 -6.39 -11.72 -14.28
C ARG A 227 -6.95 -10.39 -14.80
N VAL A 228 -8.27 -10.19 -14.72
CA VAL A 228 -8.92 -8.93 -15.09
C VAL A 228 -8.43 -7.77 -14.20
N GLY A 229 -8.37 -7.99 -12.88
CA GLY A 229 -7.85 -6.98 -11.95
C GLY A 229 -6.38 -6.61 -12.21
N VAL A 230 -5.53 -7.59 -12.47
CA VAL A 230 -4.12 -7.37 -12.84
C VAL A 230 -4.01 -6.56 -14.14
N ARG A 231 -4.80 -6.90 -15.17
CA ARG A 231 -4.84 -6.13 -16.43
C ARG A 231 -5.32 -4.71 -16.24
N TRP A 232 -6.32 -4.50 -15.39
CA TRP A 232 -6.80 -3.16 -15.05
C TRP A 232 -5.67 -2.30 -14.45
N VAL A 233 -4.97 -2.83 -13.44
CA VAL A 233 -3.85 -2.12 -12.80
C VAL A 233 -2.76 -1.80 -13.82
N TRP A 234 -2.45 -2.74 -14.72
CA TRP A 234 -1.52 -2.52 -15.82
C TRP A 234 -1.98 -1.40 -16.77
N TRP A 235 -3.23 -1.42 -17.20
CA TRP A 235 -3.79 -0.40 -18.08
C TRP A 235 -3.74 0.99 -17.45
N VAL A 236 -4.10 1.10 -16.19
CA VAL A 236 -3.99 2.37 -15.46
C VAL A 236 -2.53 2.83 -15.43
N ALA A 237 -1.58 1.96 -15.10
CA ALA A 237 -0.16 2.31 -15.09
C ALA A 237 0.32 2.80 -16.46
N GLU A 238 -0.02 2.10 -17.54
CA GLU A 238 0.39 2.45 -18.90
C GLU A 238 -0.22 3.78 -19.38
N ILE A 239 -1.53 3.99 -19.16
CA ILE A 239 -2.21 5.23 -19.56
C ILE A 239 -1.62 6.43 -18.81
N PHE A 240 -1.48 6.33 -17.48
CA PHE A 240 -0.98 7.45 -16.67
C PHE A 240 0.53 7.67 -16.80
N ALA A 241 1.30 6.67 -17.22
CA ALA A 241 2.69 6.86 -17.61
C ALA A 241 2.83 7.74 -18.87
N ARG A 242 1.89 7.61 -19.83
CA ARG A 242 1.83 8.45 -21.04
C ARG A 242 1.26 9.85 -20.77
N LEU A 243 0.39 9.98 -19.76
CA LEU A 243 -0.23 11.25 -19.33
C LEU A 243 0.62 11.99 -18.28
N ARG A 244 1.91 11.66 -18.18
CA ARG A 244 2.82 12.34 -17.26
C ARG A 244 3.07 13.76 -17.76
N PHE A 245 2.61 14.74 -16.99
CA PHE A 245 2.94 16.14 -17.23
C PHE A 245 4.23 16.51 -16.50
N GLU A 246 5.05 17.34 -17.13
CA GLU A 246 6.32 17.84 -16.59
C GLU A 246 6.33 19.38 -16.56
N GLY A 247 7.28 19.96 -15.85
CA GLY A 247 7.48 21.41 -15.81
C GLY A 247 6.30 22.20 -15.27
N MET A 248 6.00 23.32 -15.93
CA MET A 248 4.97 24.30 -15.49
C MET A 248 3.56 23.71 -15.42
N VAL A 249 3.20 22.80 -16.31
CA VAL A 249 1.88 22.17 -16.31
C VAL A 249 1.68 21.32 -15.05
N ASN A 250 2.69 20.54 -14.68
CA ASN A 250 2.64 19.74 -13.46
C ASN A 250 2.55 20.60 -12.20
N LEU A 251 3.31 21.72 -12.14
CA LEU A 251 3.21 22.68 -11.04
C LEU A 251 1.82 23.31 -10.96
N ALA A 252 1.22 23.69 -12.10
CA ALA A 252 -0.13 24.24 -12.13
C ALA A 252 -1.17 23.20 -11.62
N LEU A 253 -1.03 21.93 -11.98
CA LEU A 253 -1.89 20.87 -11.45
C LEU A 253 -1.76 20.72 -9.93
N TRP A 254 -0.52 20.74 -9.40
CA TRP A 254 -0.30 20.70 -7.95
C TRP A 254 -0.89 21.93 -7.25
N LEU A 255 -0.71 23.12 -7.81
CA LEU A 255 -1.35 24.34 -7.30
C LEU A 255 -2.88 24.19 -7.28
N GLY A 256 -3.47 23.62 -8.35
CA GLY A 256 -4.90 23.31 -8.41
C GLY A 256 -5.35 22.36 -7.29
N VAL A 257 -4.57 21.33 -7.00
CA VAL A 257 -4.84 20.41 -5.89
C VAL A 257 -4.80 21.15 -4.55
N PHE A 258 -3.76 21.97 -4.28
CA PHE A 258 -3.65 22.72 -3.03
C PHE A 258 -4.77 23.75 -2.87
N VAL A 259 -5.06 24.53 -3.90
CA VAL A 259 -6.17 25.51 -3.89
C VAL A 259 -7.51 24.80 -3.69
N GLY A 260 -7.73 23.65 -4.36
CA GLY A 260 -8.92 22.83 -4.17
C GLY A 260 -9.09 22.36 -2.73
N ILE A 261 -8.02 21.87 -2.10
CA ILE A 261 -8.02 21.45 -0.68
C ILE A 261 -8.39 22.64 0.23
N ILE A 262 -7.77 23.80 0.03
CA ILE A 262 -8.02 25.00 0.83
C ILE A 262 -9.46 25.49 0.66
N ALA A 263 -9.93 25.61 -0.58
CA ALA A 263 -11.28 26.08 -0.89
C ALA A 263 -12.37 25.15 -0.31
N LEU A 264 -12.17 23.84 -0.43
CA LEU A 264 -13.10 22.85 0.13
C LEU A 264 -13.09 22.85 1.66
N ARG A 265 -11.92 23.05 2.27
CA ARG A 265 -11.79 23.17 3.74
C ARG A 265 -12.56 24.38 4.28
N HIS A 266 -12.46 25.53 3.62
CA HIS A 266 -13.22 26.73 4.01
C HIS A 266 -14.73 26.52 3.94
N ARG A 267 -15.22 25.80 2.92
CA ARG A 267 -16.64 25.46 2.79
C ARG A 267 -17.13 24.47 3.85
N SER A 268 -16.25 23.61 4.38
CA SER A 268 -16.63 22.64 5.44
C SER A 268 -16.62 23.26 6.85
N SER A 269 -15.96 24.38 7.05
CA SER A 269 -15.94 25.13 8.33
C SER A 269 -17.05 26.17 8.45
N SER A 270 -17.79 26.44 7.37
CA SER A 270 -18.91 27.39 7.32
C SER A 270 -20.31 26.76 7.37
N VAL A 271 -20.39 25.45 7.58
CA VAL A 271 -21.60 24.66 7.81
C VAL A 271 -21.49 23.94 9.16
#